data_296299ced4d6db796e6ca9a1da14391e
#
_entry.id   296299ced4d6db796e6ca9a1da14391e
#
_cell.length_a   1.000
_cell.length_b   1.000
_cell.length_c   1.000
_cell.angle_alpha   90.00
_cell.angle_beta   90.00
_cell.angle_gamma   90.00
#
_symmetry.space_group_name_H-M   'P 1'
#
loop_
_entity.id
_entity.type
_entity.pdbx_description
1 polymer ?
#
loop_
_entity_poly.entity_id
_entity_poly.type
_entity_poly.pdbx_seq_one_letter_code
_entity_poly.pdbx_strand_id
1 'polypeptide(L)'
;SSPFLRDGKFDFLHYFQVLDTAVTNLIHCGGQRMHVGTLGTGANLVFYKEDFIRSNCYEDNMQIASGDDVFLIRSLEKTHPGKSCYLKSWDSMVKTFGLRSLSAFFSQRLRWSSKMKYLKNGALTAIAYLIFFARWVPLTLVVVSLIFQNNVLLIAGTIALVWRWILEFVVNLKALDWFSTRNSLW
;
A
#
# COMPACT_ATOMS: atom_id res chain seq x y z
N SER A 1 -7.94 -8.04 -0.68
CA SER A 1 -7.38 -8.37 -1.99
C SER A 1 -6.12 -9.19 -1.82
N SER A 2 -5.79 -9.89 -2.70
CA SER A 2 -5.34 -11.23 -2.94
C SER A 2 -3.86 -11.37 -3.24
N PRO A 3 -3.30 -12.53 -2.96
CA PRO A 3 -2.15 -13.03 -3.69
C PRO A 3 -2.53 -13.25 -5.16
N PHE A 4 -1.59 -13.02 -6.05
CA PHE A 4 -1.79 -13.24 -7.47
C PHE A 4 -1.85 -14.74 -7.79
N LEU A 5 -2.76 -15.14 -8.67
CA LEU A 5 -2.77 -16.46 -9.25
C LEU A 5 -1.52 -16.63 -10.15
N ARG A 6 -0.95 -17.80 -10.08
CA ARG A 6 0.26 -18.15 -10.84
C ARG A 6 -0.11 -18.48 -12.29
N ASP A 7 0.57 -17.85 -13.23
CA ASP A 7 0.46 -18.13 -14.68
C ASP A 7 1.75 -18.85 -15.15
N GLY A 8 2.01 -20.01 -14.60
CA GLY A 8 2.98 -20.99 -15.08
C GLY A 8 4.48 -20.69 -15.03
N LYS A 9 4.93 -19.45 -15.09
CA LYS A 9 6.36 -19.09 -15.06
C LYS A 9 6.73 -18.36 -13.78
N PHE A 10 7.83 -18.82 -13.15
CA PHE A 10 8.47 -18.13 -12.05
C PHE A 10 9.22 -16.92 -12.63
N ASP A 11 8.67 -15.74 -12.41
CA ASP A 11 9.31 -14.48 -12.80
C ASP A 11 9.51 -13.61 -11.56
N PHE A 12 10.63 -12.92 -11.50
CA PHE A 12 10.94 -11.94 -10.45
C PHE A 12 9.80 -10.92 -10.25
N LEU A 13 9.21 -10.46 -11.36
CA LEU A 13 8.09 -9.52 -11.33
C LEU A 13 6.87 -10.10 -10.60
N HIS A 14 6.61 -11.39 -10.75
CA HIS A 14 5.50 -12.07 -10.05
C HIS A 14 5.71 -12.01 -8.53
N TYR A 15 6.87 -12.47 -8.04
CA TYR A 15 7.17 -12.44 -6.60
C TYR A 15 7.17 -11.03 -6.03
N PHE A 16 7.72 -10.07 -6.78
CA PHE A 16 7.69 -8.68 -6.38
C PHE A 16 6.26 -8.16 -6.21
N GLN A 17 5.35 -8.48 -7.13
CA GLN A 17 3.95 -8.10 -7.04
C GLN A 17 3.23 -8.75 -5.87
N VAL A 18 3.53 -10.02 -5.58
CA VAL A 18 2.99 -10.73 -4.40
C VAL A 18 3.37 -10.01 -3.11
N LEU A 19 4.66 -9.74 -2.92
CA LEU A 19 5.18 -9.01 -1.76
C LEU A 19 4.58 -7.61 -1.65
N ASP A 20 4.60 -6.84 -2.73
CA ASP A 20 4.07 -5.49 -2.78
C ASP A 20 2.57 -5.45 -2.45
N THR A 21 1.80 -6.42 -2.94
CA THR A 21 0.37 -6.53 -2.61
C THR A 21 0.15 -6.94 -1.15
N ALA A 22 0.94 -7.86 -0.62
CA ALA A 22 0.87 -8.28 0.77
C ALA A 22 1.15 -7.09 1.71
N VAL A 23 2.23 -6.35 1.46
CA VAL A 23 2.60 -5.16 2.24
C VAL A 23 1.53 -4.07 2.12
N THR A 24 1.01 -3.82 0.92
CA THR A 24 -0.06 -2.83 0.70
C THR A 24 -1.31 -3.18 1.52
N ASN A 25 -1.72 -4.44 1.54
CA ASN A 25 -2.86 -4.88 2.35
C ASN A 25 -2.60 -4.78 3.85
N LEU A 26 -1.38 -5.06 4.29
CA LEU A 26 -0.99 -4.87 5.69
C LEU A 26 -1.08 -3.39 6.09
N ILE A 27 -0.63 -2.48 5.23
CA ILE A 27 -0.73 -1.02 5.43
C ILE A 27 -2.20 -0.60 5.48
N HIS A 28 -3.05 -1.10 4.59
CA HIS A 28 -4.48 -0.78 4.59
C HIS A 28 -5.15 -1.23 5.89
N CYS A 29 -4.86 -2.45 6.34
CA CYS A 29 -5.38 -2.99 7.60
C CYS A 29 -4.88 -2.17 8.81
N GLY A 30 -3.59 -1.85 8.86
CA GLY A 30 -2.99 -1.06 9.92
C GLY A 30 -3.51 0.37 9.97
N GLY A 31 -3.58 1.04 8.81
CA GLY A 31 -4.10 2.41 8.70
C GLY A 31 -5.54 2.53 9.16
N GLN A 32 -6.37 1.54 8.82
CA GLN A 32 -7.74 1.47 9.28
C GLN A 32 -7.82 1.27 10.80
N ARG A 33 -7.08 0.32 11.35
CA ARG A 33 -7.08 0.04 12.79
C ARG A 33 -6.60 1.23 13.62
N MET A 34 -5.70 2.03 13.07
CA MET A 34 -5.17 3.23 13.72
C MET A 34 -6.02 4.48 13.45
N HIS A 35 -7.09 4.38 12.68
CA HIS A 35 -7.92 5.52 12.23
C HIS A 35 -7.15 6.66 11.53
N VAL A 36 -5.98 6.34 10.98
CA VAL A 36 -5.11 7.33 10.31
C VAL A 36 -5.54 7.57 8.87
N GLY A 37 -6.19 6.60 8.27
CA GLY A 37 -6.75 6.70 6.91
C GLY A 37 -7.24 5.36 6.44
N THR A 38 -8.50 5.31 6.08
CA THR A 38 -9.11 4.09 5.54
C THR A 38 -8.83 4.04 4.05
N LEU A 39 -7.95 3.15 3.66
CA LEU A 39 -7.71 2.79 2.28
C LEU A 39 -8.19 1.36 2.06
N GLY A 40 -8.71 1.09 0.89
CA GLY A 40 -9.16 -0.24 0.52
C GLY A 40 -8.98 -0.46 -0.97
N THR A 41 -9.33 -1.64 -1.41
CA THR A 41 -9.30 -1.98 -2.82
C THR A 41 -10.70 -2.37 -3.27
N GLY A 42 -11.10 -1.95 -4.46
CA GLY A 42 -12.38 -2.29 -5.07
C GLY A 42 -12.56 -3.79 -5.36
N ALA A 43 -11.53 -4.61 -5.11
CA ALA A 43 -11.61 -6.04 -5.39
C ALA A 43 -12.63 -6.77 -4.50
N ASN A 44 -12.82 -6.31 -3.25
CA ASN A 44 -13.85 -6.83 -2.35
C ASN A 44 -14.25 -5.76 -1.34
N LEU A 45 -15.33 -5.06 -1.62
CA LEU A 45 -15.94 -4.06 -0.75
C LEU A 45 -17.39 -4.44 -0.48
N VAL A 46 -17.78 -4.41 0.78
CA VAL A 46 -19.18 -4.62 1.22
C VAL A 46 -19.63 -3.38 1.96
N PHE A 47 -20.78 -2.86 1.59
CA PHE A 47 -21.39 -1.67 2.18
C PHE A 47 -22.91 -1.73 2.05
N TYR A 48 -23.63 -0.97 2.87
CA TYR A 48 -25.06 -0.86 2.78
C TYR A 48 -25.46 0.04 1.60
N LYS A 49 -26.44 -0.39 0.85
CA LYS A 49 -26.94 0.37 -0.33
C LYS A 49 -27.43 1.76 0.04
N GLU A 50 -28.10 1.88 1.17
CA GLU A 50 -28.62 3.14 1.68
C GLU A 50 -27.49 4.13 1.98
N ASP A 51 -26.39 3.66 2.58
CA ASP A 51 -25.24 4.49 2.88
C ASP A 51 -24.52 4.94 1.60
N PHE A 52 -24.45 4.07 0.61
CA PHE A 52 -23.92 4.41 -0.71
C PHE A 52 -24.75 5.52 -1.38
N ILE A 53 -26.07 5.37 -1.43
CA ILE A 53 -26.96 6.37 -2.05
C ILE A 53 -26.88 7.70 -1.27
N ARG A 54 -26.88 7.65 0.06
CA ARG A 54 -26.83 8.82 0.92
C ARG A 54 -25.48 9.54 0.87
N SER A 55 -24.40 8.80 0.64
CA SER A 55 -23.04 9.36 0.63
C SER A 55 -22.75 10.23 -0.57
N ASN A 56 -23.49 10.04 -1.67
CA ASN A 56 -23.33 10.75 -2.94
C ASN A 56 -21.87 10.91 -3.41
N CYS A 57 -21.08 9.86 -3.17
CA CYS A 57 -19.62 9.87 -3.21
C CYS A 57 -19.01 10.18 -4.58
N TYR A 58 -19.81 10.16 -5.64
CA TYR A 58 -19.31 10.34 -7.00
C TYR A 58 -19.61 11.72 -7.60
N GLU A 59 -20.51 12.53 -7.04
CA GLU A 59 -20.87 13.83 -7.63
C GLU A 59 -19.64 14.72 -7.85
N ASP A 60 -18.79 14.85 -6.84
CA ASP A 60 -17.58 15.69 -6.93
C ASP A 60 -16.43 15.05 -7.74
N ASN A 61 -16.56 13.79 -8.12
CA ASN A 61 -15.44 12.98 -8.65
C ASN A 61 -15.74 12.31 -9.99
N MET A 62 -16.86 12.63 -10.64
CA MET A 62 -17.30 12.01 -11.91
C MET A 62 -16.29 12.14 -13.05
N GLN A 63 -15.41 13.15 -13.00
CA GLN A 63 -14.40 13.39 -14.03
C GLN A 63 -13.11 12.59 -13.81
N ILE A 64 -13.01 11.84 -12.70
CA ILE A 64 -11.81 11.08 -12.37
C ILE A 64 -12.02 9.63 -12.80
N ALA A 65 -11.37 9.23 -13.86
CA ALA A 65 -11.51 7.92 -14.51
C ALA A 65 -11.08 6.70 -13.65
N SER A 66 -10.89 6.84 -12.34
CA SER A 66 -10.48 5.74 -11.45
C SER A 66 -10.41 6.20 -9.99
N GLY A 67 -10.68 5.31 -9.02
CA GLY A 67 -10.59 5.61 -7.58
C GLY A 67 -11.92 5.56 -6.89
N ASP A 68 -12.88 5.01 -7.54
CA ASP A 68 -14.26 4.83 -7.06
C ASP A 68 -14.27 4.14 -5.69
N ASP A 69 -13.42 3.14 -5.50
CA ASP A 69 -13.20 2.44 -4.24
C ASP A 69 -12.73 3.39 -3.12
N VAL A 70 -11.74 4.20 -3.42
CA VAL A 70 -11.13 5.13 -2.45
C VAL A 70 -12.09 6.27 -2.10
N PHE A 71 -12.81 6.82 -3.08
CA PHE A 71 -13.78 7.89 -2.85
C PHE A 71 -14.99 7.38 -2.05
N LEU A 72 -15.47 6.17 -2.38
CA LEU A 72 -16.55 5.53 -1.64
C LEU A 72 -16.17 5.30 -0.17
N ILE A 73 -15.04 4.63 0.09
CA ILE A 73 -14.57 4.36 1.45
C ILE A 73 -14.44 5.66 2.24
N ARG A 74 -13.85 6.70 1.63
CA ARG A 74 -13.70 7.99 2.29
C ARG A 74 -15.03 8.66 2.60
N SER A 75 -15.99 8.59 1.70
CA SER A 75 -17.31 9.17 1.92
C SER A 75 -18.05 8.44 3.04
N LEU A 76 -17.98 7.10 3.03
CA LEU A 76 -18.56 6.29 4.10
C LEU A 76 -17.88 6.52 5.45
N GLU A 77 -16.56 6.71 5.49
CA GLU A 77 -15.84 7.03 6.72
C GLU A 77 -16.19 8.41 7.28
N LYS A 78 -16.53 9.38 6.42
CA LYS A 78 -17.03 10.69 6.87
C LYS A 78 -18.44 10.60 7.47
N THR A 79 -19.32 9.79 6.87
CA THR A 79 -20.69 9.63 7.36
C THR A 79 -20.79 8.72 8.59
N HIS A 80 -19.90 7.74 8.68
CA HIS A 80 -19.86 6.75 9.75
C HIS A 80 -18.42 6.54 10.26
N PRO A 81 -17.85 7.53 10.99
CA PRO A 81 -16.47 7.45 11.45
C PRO A 81 -16.20 6.19 12.29
N GLY A 82 -15.13 5.47 11.97
CA GLY A 82 -14.69 4.29 12.71
C GLY A 82 -15.57 3.05 12.55
N LYS A 83 -16.57 3.06 11.69
CA LYS A 83 -17.43 1.89 11.43
C LYS A 83 -16.96 1.02 10.28
N SER A 84 -15.95 1.42 9.54
CA SER A 84 -15.31 0.57 8.55
C SER A 84 -14.47 -0.52 9.23
N CYS A 85 -14.44 -1.72 8.70
CA CYS A 85 -13.58 -2.79 9.22
C CYS A 85 -12.88 -3.54 8.09
N TYR A 86 -11.64 -3.93 8.33
CA TYR A 86 -10.90 -4.80 7.42
C TYR A 86 -11.22 -6.25 7.76
N LEU A 87 -11.89 -6.93 6.83
CA LEU A 87 -12.22 -8.34 7.01
C LEU A 87 -11.00 -9.22 6.70
N LYS A 88 -10.39 -9.76 7.76
CA LYS A 88 -9.32 -10.74 7.66
C LYS A 88 -9.92 -12.14 7.58
N SER A 89 -10.31 -12.58 6.40
CA SER A 89 -10.80 -13.92 6.13
C SER A 89 -10.27 -14.43 4.80
N TRP A 90 -9.88 -15.69 4.76
CA TRP A 90 -9.46 -16.37 3.53
C TRP A 90 -10.60 -16.46 2.52
N ASP A 91 -11.81 -16.69 2.99
CA ASP A 91 -13.00 -16.81 2.15
C ASP A 91 -13.38 -15.49 1.48
N SER A 92 -12.93 -14.36 2.07
CA SER A 92 -13.10 -13.02 1.51
C SER A 92 -11.98 -12.60 0.57
N MET A 93 -10.97 -13.45 0.38
CA MET A 93 -9.80 -13.11 -0.43
C MET A 93 -10.08 -13.30 -1.91
N VAL A 94 -10.02 -12.21 -2.67
CA VAL A 94 -10.12 -12.24 -4.13
C VAL A 94 -8.73 -12.45 -4.72
N LYS A 95 -8.54 -13.46 -5.53
CA LYS A 95 -7.29 -13.75 -6.24
C LYS A 95 -7.34 -13.11 -7.64
N THR A 96 -6.23 -12.54 -8.08
CA THR A 96 -6.10 -11.92 -9.39
C THR A 96 -4.78 -12.34 -10.06
N PHE A 97 -4.69 -12.16 -11.37
CA PHE A 97 -3.45 -12.41 -12.09
C PHE A 97 -2.49 -11.23 -11.96
N GLY A 98 -1.21 -11.53 -11.86
CA GLY A 98 -0.15 -10.53 -11.90
C GLY A 98 -0.02 -9.89 -13.28
N LEU A 99 0.53 -8.69 -13.32
CA LEU A 99 0.87 -8.02 -14.56
C LEU A 99 2.10 -8.66 -15.19
N ARG A 100 2.07 -8.81 -16.52
CA ARG A 100 3.10 -9.53 -17.27
C ARG A 100 4.31 -8.68 -17.67
N SER A 101 4.24 -7.36 -17.49
CA SER A 101 5.33 -6.46 -17.87
C SER A 101 5.57 -5.37 -16.81
N LEU A 102 6.82 -4.95 -16.67
CA LEU A 102 7.21 -3.83 -15.82
C LEU A 102 6.51 -2.54 -16.23
N SER A 103 6.36 -2.28 -17.53
CA SER A 103 5.66 -1.09 -18.04
C SER A 103 4.21 -1.05 -17.56
N ALA A 104 3.48 -2.16 -17.66
CA ALA A 104 2.11 -2.26 -17.16
C ALA A 104 2.06 -2.07 -15.63
N PHE A 105 3.03 -2.63 -14.90
CA PHE A 105 3.15 -2.45 -13.46
C PHE A 105 3.37 -0.98 -13.09
N PHE A 106 4.32 -0.29 -13.70
CA PHE A 106 4.56 1.13 -13.46
C PHE A 106 3.35 2.00 -13.82
N SER A 107 2.70 1.74 -14.95
CA SER A 107 1.48 2.44 -15.36
C SER A 107 0.36 2.27 -14.34
N GLN A 108 0.20 1.07 -13.77
CA GLN A 108 -0.76 0.83 -12.69
C GLN A 108 -0.40 1.63 -11.43
N ARG A 109 0.87 1.66 -11.02
CA ARG A 109 1.33 2.39 -9.83
C ARG A 109 1.18 3.91 -9.99
N LEU A 110 1.52 4.45 -11.15
CA LEU A 110 1.30 5.86 -11.47
C LEU A 110 -0.19 6.23 -11.39
N ARG A 111 -1.05 5.39 -11.95
CA ARG A 111 -2.49 5.59 -11.85
C ARG A 111 -2.99 5.54 -10.39
N TRP A 112 -2.46 4.67 -9.55
CA TRP A 112 -2.83 4.61 -8.14
C TRP A 112 -2.32 5.81 -7.36
N SER A 113 -1.07 6.20 -7.57
CA SER A 113 -0.47 7.35 -6.88
C SER A 113 -1.12 8.67 -7.27
N SER A 114 -1.57 8.83 -8.52
CA SER A 114 -2.23 10.05 -8.98
C SER A 114 -3.51 10.38 -8.20
N LYS A 115 -4.18 9.38 -7.62
CA LYS A 115 -5.39 9.55 -6.83
C LYS A 115 -5.12 10.08 -5.43
N MET A 116 -3.92 9.87 -4.89
CA MET A 116 -3.57 10.29 -3.53
C MET A 116 -3.73 11.80 -3.32
N LYS A 117 -3.48 12.59 -4.35
CA LYS A 117 -3.67 14.07 -4.30
C LYS A 117 -5.13 14.48 -4.03
N TYR A 118 -6.10 13.66 -4.44
CA TYR A 118 -7.52 13.95 -4.24
C TYR A 118 -8.03 13.54 -2.85
N LEU A 119 -7.28 12.71 -2.13
CA LEU A 119 -7.68 12.26 -0.79
C LEU A 119 -7.69 13.38 0.24
N LYS A 120 -6.92 14.46 0.05
CA LYS A 120 -6.82 15.62 0.97
C LYS A 120 -6.73 15.18 2.44
N ASN A 121 -5.99 14.11 2.73
CA ASN A 121 -5.80 13.59 4.07
C ASN A 121 -4.37 13.91 4.54
N GLY A 122 -4.25 14.87 5.47
CA GLY A 122 -2.96 15.33 5.97
C GLY A 122 -2.14 14.23 6.64
N ALA A 123 -2.78 13.31 7.36
CA ALA A 123 -2.08 12.21 8.01
C ALA A 123 -1.48 11.22 6.99
N LEU A 124 -2.23 10.83 5.96
CA LEU A 124 -1.71 10.00 4.87
C LEU A 124 -0.58 10.69 4.11
N THR A 125 -0.72 12.00 3.87
CA THR A 125 0.32 12.80 3.24
C THR A 125 1.58 12.85 4.09
N ALA A 126 1.46 13.09 5.39
CA ALA A 126 2.59 13.09 6.33
C ALA A 126 3.30 11.73 6.36
N ILE A 127 2.54 10.63 6.41
CA ILE A 127 3.11 9.27 6.36
C ILE A 127 3.85 9.03 5.02
N ALA A 128 3.29 9.48 3.91
CA ALA A 128 3.96 9.34 2.60
C ALA A 128 5.29 10.10 2.57
N TYR A 129 5.35 11.33 3.10
CA TYR A 129 6.60 12.08 3.24
C TYR A 129 7.58 11.40 4.20
N LEU A 130 7.10 10.90 5.33
CA LEU A 130 7.94 10.17 6.30
C LEU A 130 8.60 8.95 5.63
N ILE A 131 7.83 8.15 4.90
CA ILE A 131 8.34 6.99 4.15
C ILE A 131 9.34 7.45 3.08
N PHE A 132 9.04 8.52 2.35
CA PHE A 132 9.93 9.07 1.34
C PHE A 132 11.28 9.48 1.96
N PHE A 133 11.28 10.29 3.01
CA PHE A 133 12.51 10.74 3.65
C PHE A 133 13.27 9.60 4.33
N ALA A 134 12.58 8.69 5.00
CA ALA A 134 13.19 7.49 5.58
C ALA A 134 13.91 6.63 4.53
N ARG A 135 13.45 6.69 3.28
CA ARG A 135 14.04 5.95 2.17
C ARG A 135 15.24 6.65 1.56
N TRP A 136 15.18 7.96 1.38
CA TRP A 136 16.18 8.72 0.64
C TRP A 136 17.27 9.33 1.51
N VAL A 137 16.96 9.79 2.75
CA VAL A 137 17.95 10.42 3.63
C VAL A 137 19.16 9.52 3.93
N PRO A 138 19.02 8.23 4.29
CA PRO A 138 20.19 7.38 4.52
C PRO A 138 21.07 7.23 3.28
N LEU A 139 20.45 7.09 2.11
CA LEU A 139 21.19 6.97 0.85
C LEU A 139 21.93 8.26 0.51
N THR A 140 21.30 9.42 0.67
CA THR A 140 21.95 10.71 0.44
C THR A 140 23.08 10.95 1.41
N LEU A 141 22.94 10.57 2.68
CA LEU A 141 24.03 10.64 3.66
C LEU A 141 25.26 9.84 3.23
N VAL A 142 25.09 8.62 2.75
CA VAL A 142 26.19 7.80 2.23
C VAL A 142 26.84 8.47 1.03
N VAL A 143 26.06 8.94 0.04
CA VAL A 143 26.61 9.60 -1.15
C VAL A 143 27.37 10.87 -0.78
N VAL A 144 26.80 11.72 0.06
CA VAL A 144 27.45 12.96 0.52
C VAL A 144 28.72 12.66 1.32
N SER A 145 28.71 11.63 2.17
CA SER A 145 29.89 11.24 2.94
C SER A 145 31.07 10.81 2.06
N LEU A 146 30.79 10.14 0.95
CA LEU A 146 31.83 9.75 -0.03
C LEU A 146 32.44 10.97 -0.74
N ILE A 147 31.58 11.96 -1.08
CA ILE A 147 32.05 13.20 -1.74
C ILE A 147 32.94 14.02 -0.81
N PHE A 148 32.51 14.17 0.45
CA PHE A 148 33.22 15.00 1.44
C PHE A 148 34.22 14.21 2.28
N GLN A 149 34.44 12.93 2.00
CA GLN A 149 35.36 12.01 2.71
C GLN A 149 35.13 12.02 4.23
N ASN A 150 33.89 12.14 4.66
CA ASN A 150 33.52 12.23 6.07
C ASN A 150 33.07 10.86 6.61
N ASN A 151 33.98 10.22 7.36
CA ASN A 151 33.77 8.89 7.91
C ASN A 151 32.61 8.82 8.91
N VAL A 152 32.32 9.89 9.65
CA VAL A 152 31.21 9.92 10.63
C VAL A 152 29.88 9.85 9.90
N LEU A 153 29.70 10.65 8.85
CA LEU A 153 28.49 10.62 8.00
C LEU A 153 28.35 9.28 7.28
N LEU A 154 29.48 8.68 6.84
CA LEU A 154 29.47 7.38 6.19
C LEU A 154 28.97 6.28 7.13
N ILE A 155 29.49 6.23 8.35
CA ILE A 155 29.05 5.25 9.36
C ILE A 155 27.57 5.47 9.69
N ALA A 156 27.16 6.70 9.98
CA ALA A 156 25.77 7.02 10.30
C ALA A 156 24.80 6.65 9.17
N GLY A 157 25.13 7.02 7.92
CA GLY A 157 24.32 6.69 6.75
C GLY A 157 24.23 5.17 6.50
N THR A 158 25.33 4.45 6.67
CA THR A 158 25.38 3.00 6.51
C THR A 158 24.55 2.30 7.59
N ILE A 159 24.68 2.69 8.85
CA ILE A 159 23.86 2.14 9.95
C ILE A 159 22.36 2.39 9.67
N ALA A 160 22.00 3.59 9.25
CA ALA A 160 20.63 3.93 8.92
C ALA A 160 20.07 3.11 7.75
N LEU A 161 20.88 2.85 6.70
CA LEU A 161 20.51 1.97 5.59
C LEU A 161 20.29 0.53 6.03
N VAL A 162 21.22 -0.02 6.81
CA VAL A 162 21.12 -1.40 7.31
C VAL A 162 19.88 -1.54 8.19
N TRP A 163 19.65 -0.59 9.11
CA TRP A 163 18.47 -0.58 9.98
C TRP A 163 17.17 -0.54 9.17
N ARG A 164 17.13 0.31 8.15
CA ARG A 164 15.98 0.38 7.24
C ARG A 164 15.71 -0.95 6.55
N TRP A 165 16.75 -1.61 6.02
CA TRP A 165 16.60 -2.90 5.36
C TRP A 165 16.10 -3.99 6.31
N ILE A 166 16.57 -3.99 7.55
CA ILE A 166 16.09 -4.91 8.59
C ILE A 166 14.59 -4.67 8.83
N LEU A 167 14.17 -3.41 8.97
CA LEU A 167 12.75 -3.08 9.16
C LEU A 167 11.90 -3.49 7.95
N GLU A 168 12.34 -3.17 6.73
CA GLU A 168 11.64 -3.59 5.52
C GLU A 168 11.55 -5.13 5.42
N PHE A 169 12.60 -5.84 5.76
CA PHE A 169 12.61 -7.29 5.78
C PHE A 169 11.61 -7.87 6.80
N VAL A 170 11.61 -7.35 8.02
CA VAL A 170 10.66 -7.77 9.06
C VAL A 170 9.21 -7.50 8.63
N VAL A 171 8.93 -6.33 8.04
CA VAL A 171 7.58 -5.99 7.53
C VAL A 171 7.17 -6.96 6.42
N ASN A 172 8.07 -7.28 5.49
CA ASN A 172 7.80 -8.25 4.43
C ASN A 172 7.53 -9.65 4.98
N LEU A 173 8.32 -10.12 5.94
CA LEU A 173 8.09 -11.41 6.59
C LEU A 173 6.73 -11.44 7.29
N LYS A 174 6.39 -10.39 8.05
CA LYS A 174 5.08 -10.29 8.71
C LYS A 174 3.92 -10.22 7.71
N ALA A 175 4.10 -9.53 6.60
CA ALA A 175 3.10 -9.48 5.55
C ALA A 175 2.88 -10.85 4.90
N LEU A 176 3.95 -11.58 4.60
CA LEU A 176 3.85 -12.94 4.08
C LEU A 176 3.21 -13.90 5.09
N ASP A 177 3.67 -13.88 6.35
CA ASP A 177 3.10 -14.70 7.42
C ASP A 177 1.60 -14.45 7.60
N TRP A 178 1.20 -13.17 7.55
CA TRP A 178 -0.22 -12.79 7.59
C TRP A 178 -1.05 -13.48 6.50
N PHE A 179 -0.47 -13.70 5.30
CA PHE A 179 -1.15 -14.37 4.19
C PHE A 179 -0.88 -15.88 4.12
N SER A 180 0.20 -16.39 4.74
CA SER A 180 0.60 -17.81 4.67
C SER A 180 0.04 -18.67 5.79
N THR A 181 -0.51 -18.10 6.83
CA THR A 181 -0.95 -18.83 8.04
C THR A 181 -2.08 -19.86 7.81
N ARG A 182 -2.43 -20.13 6.59
CA ARG A 182 -3.24 -21.31 6.22
C ARG A 182 -2.71 -21.95 4.95
N ASN A 183 -1.61 -22.69 5.11
CA ASN A 183 -1.07 -23.74 4.25
C ASN A 183 -1.26 -23.69 2.73
N SER A 184 -0.11 -23.76 2.03
CA SER A 184 0.09 -24.55 0.80
C SER A 184 -0.62 -24.09 -0.47
N LEU A 185 -0.87 -22.83 -0.68
CA LEU A 185 -1.43 -22.34 -1.93
C LEU A 185 -0.51 -21.34 -2.66
N TRP A 186 0.76 -21.36 -2.32
CA TRP A 186 1.80 -20.62 -3.04
C TRP A 186 2.54 -21.48 -4.04
#